data_999c3a5080e6e5822368594dc6a86137
#
_entry.id   999c3a5080e6e5822368594dc6a86137
#
_cell.length_a   1.000
_cell.length_b   1.000
_cell.length_c   1.000
_cell.angle_alpha   90.00
_cell.angle_beta   90.00
_cell.angle_gamma   90.00
#
_symmetry.space_group_name_H-M   'P 1'
#
loop_
_entity.id
_entity.type
_entity.pdbx_description
1 polymer ?
#
loop_
_entity_poly.entity_id
_entity_poly.type
_entity_poly.pdbx_seq_one_letter_code
_entity_poly.pdbx_strand_id
1 'polypeptide(L)'
;MAITVEEIAAIKELQAQGFGPYQISAQVGADPKTVRKYMKQDDFSPAVPQLKSSCGKLTPWIPTICVWLEEDQQNRHKQRHTAKRIYDRLVKEDPAFSCSYRTVSRYVADWKAERRQGHGAQELVWHPGECQADFGECDMYVRGSRVVVKYLVVTFPYSNVGYLQCFHGETAECLCQGLKDIFHYIGGVPQRVVIDNATGAGRRMGEVIRLTELFQRFKAHYGFSLTFCNPRSGNEKGNVENKVGYFRRNILVPIPKTESLEHFNAQVLEECELDNCRDHYKLNIPMCELFQEDRQQLLRLPELPFECCKYRRLLTDHYGKFCIDNCHFYNIGPQYADSELWVRIGAFTVEPLDSKNRVISSFERQFGGKRTDTGDWLLMLGDLARKPGAWHNSQVRENIPCPLRDYLDEMDKAGLRQVMTQMQELAGRYDFDIALNAVEQMLTRRSQGEEVGAEYLAGLMSMGIQQANDAGLERYDELLKEGVC
;
A
#
# COMPACT_ATOMS: atom_id res chain seq x y z
N MET A 1 27.48 8.26 46.98
CA MET A 1 26.77 9.25 46.16
C MET A 1 27.79 9.99 45.31
N ALA A 2 27.43 10.45 44.12
CA ALA A 2 28.30 11.32 43.34
C ALA A 2 28.24 12.72 43.96
N ILE A 3 29.41 13.34 44.18
CA ILE A 3 29.51 14.69 44.73
C ILE A 3 28.97 15.71 43.72
N THR A 4 28.22 16.69 44.16
CA THR A 4 27.65 17.75 43.33
C THR A 4 28.66 18.88 43.07
N VAL A 5 28.42 19.69 42.06
CA VAL A 5 29.27 20.85 41.73
C VAL A 5 29.23 21.89 42.91
N GLU A 6 28.08 22.02 43.56
CA GLU A 6 27.89 22.90 44.71
C GLU A 6 28.73 22.42 45.91
N GLU A 7 28.73 21.11 46.17
CA GLU A 7 29.58 20.51 47.24
C GLU A 7 31.08 20.68 46.93
N ILE A 8 31.48 20.61 45.66
CA ILE A 8 32.86 20.88 45.24
C ILE A 8 33.23 22.34 45.48
N ALA A 9 32.35 23.27 45.15
CA ALA A 9 32.56 24.70 45.41
C ALA A 9 32.70 24.96 46.92
N ALA A 10 31.83 24.40 47.74
CA ALA A 10 31.92 24.51 49.22
C ALA A 10 33.25 23.93 49.78
N ILE A 11 33.74 22.80 49.21
CA ILE A 11 35.06 22.26 49.60
C ILE A 11 36.17 23.26 49.32
N LYS A 12 36.17 23.94 48.17
CA LYS A 12 37.19 24.93 47.82
C LYS A 12 37.12 26.19 48.66
N GLU A 13 35.92 26.67 48.95
CA GLU A 13 35.70 27.83 49.83
C GLU A 13 36.20 27.57 51.22
N LEU A 14 35.84 26.42 51.81
CA LEU A 14 36.30 26.05 53.15
C LEU A 14 37.83 25.79 53.22
N GLN A 15 38.38 25.24 52.13
CA GLN A 15 39.84 25.10 51.99
C GLN A 15 40.54 26.47 51.97
N ALA A 16 39.98 27.47 51.25
CA ALA A 16 40.52 28.81 51.24
C ALA A 16 40.47 29.53 52.64
N GLN A 17 39.48 29.15 53.47
CA GLN A 17 39.34 29.60 54.84
C GLN A 17 40.28 28.88 55.79
N GLY A 18 41.10 27.91 55.36
CA GLY A 18 42.09 27.21 56.14
C GLY A 18 41.60 25.98 56.89
N PHE A 19 40.39 25.49 56.64
CA PHE A 19 39.84 24.27 57.21
C PHE A 19 40.53 23.01 56.70
N GLY A 20 40.79 22.06 57.64
CA GLY A 20 41.36 20.76 57.25
C GLY A 20 40.34 19.77 56.65
N PRO A 21 40.82 18.71 55.96
CA PRO A 21 39.94 17.79 55.22
C PRO A 21 38.88 17.09 56.10
N TYR A 22 39.13 16.85 57.36
CA TYR A 22 38.14 16.24 58.27
C TYR A 22 37.05 17.23 58.70
N GLN A 23 37.43 18.50 58.90
CA GLN A 23 36.50 19.58 59.26
C GLN A 23 35.56 19.87 58.04
N ILE A 24 36.12 19.92 56.81
CA ILE A 24 35.38 20.11 55.63
C ILE A 24 34.41 18.92 55.35
N SER A 25 34.91 17.69 55.63
CA SER A 25 34.08 16.48 55.49
C SER A 25 32.86 16.53 56.42
N ALA A 26 33.03 17.00 57.65
CA ALA A 26 31.93 17.13 58.59
C ALA A 26 30.92 18.20 58.23
N GLN A 27 31.32 19.26 57.53
CA GLN A 27 30.42 20.35 57.10
C GLN A 27 29.71 20.04 55.79
N VAL A 28 30.41 19.44 54.80
CA VAL A 28 29.88 19.15 53.47
C VAL A 28 29.18 17.79 53.42
N GLY A 29 29.38 16.91 54.41
CA GLY A 29 28.82 15.57 54.44
C GLY A 29 29.47 14.59 53.46
N ALA A 30 30.62 14.91 52.90
CA ALA A 30 31.33 14.08 51.91
C ALA A 30 32.45 13.29 52.61
N ASP A 31 32.78 12.08 52.09
CA ASP A 31 33.86 11.25 52.60
C ASP A 31 35.21 11.98 52.59
N PRO A 32 36.03 11.90 53.65
CA PRO A 32 37.32 12.60 53.75
C PRO A 32 38.30 12.30 52.63
N LYS A 33 38.24 11.09 51.99
CA LYS A 33 39.05 10.77 50.81
C LYS A 33 38.58 11.55 49.59
N THR A 34 37.29 11.72 49.44
CA THR A 34 36.68 12.52 48.38
C THR A 34 37.05 13.99 48.55
N VAL A 35 36.94 14.53 49.77
CA VAL A 35 37.35 15.91 50.09
C VAL A 35 38.82 16.12 49.73
N ARG A 36 39.74 15.26 50.18
CA ARG A 36 41.18 15.37 49.83
C ARG A 36 41.45 15.32 48.35
N LYS A 37 40.66 14.54 47.57
CA LYS A 37 40.76 14.49 46.13
C LYS A 37 40.46 15.86 45.52
N TYR A 38 39.35 16.46 45.90
CA TYR A 38 38.93 17.76 45.34
C TYR A 38 39.73 18.94 45.87
N MET A 39 40.25 18.87 47.08
CA MET A 39 41.22 19.84 47.59
C MET A 39 42.52 19.92 46.76
N LYS A 40 42.95 18.77 46.20
CA LYS A 40 44.17 18.67 45.37
C LYS A 40 43.90 18.95 43.90
N GLN A 41 42.68 18.99 43.49
CA GLN A 41 42.31 19.22 42.09
C GLN A 41 42.26 20.72 41.84
N ASP A 42 43.07 21.20 40.89
CA ASP A 42 43.14 22.62 40.54
C ASP A 42 42.38 22.95 39.24
N ASP A 43 42.17 21.96 38.40
CA ASP A 43 41.42 22.17 37.16
C ASP A 43 40.05 21.48 37.21
N PHE A 44 38.99 22.28 37.07
CA PHE A 44 37.60 21.88 37.02
C PHE A 44 36.98 22.17 35.65
N SER A 45 37.81 22.47 34.65
CA SER A 45 37.33 22.65 33.28
C SER A 45 36.58 21.41 32.80
N PRO A 46 35.49 21.57 32.04
CA PRO A 46 34.79 20.43 31.47
C PRO A 46 35.74 19.62 30.57
N ALA A 47 35.95 18.38 30.95
CA ALA A 47 36.77 17.45 30.16
C ALA A 47 35.86 16.57 29.27
N VAL A 48 36.33 16.24 28.04
CA VAL A 48 35.63 15.31 27.19
C VAL A 48 35.44 13.97 27.93
N PRO A 49 34.19 13.48 28.02
CA PRO A 49 33.94 12.21 28.69
C PRO A 49 34.77 11.07 28.07
N GLN A 50 35.66 10.48 28.80
CA GLN A 50 36.35 9.28 28.35
C GLN A 50 35.38 8.12 28.29
N LEU A 51 35.08 7.63 27.10
CA LEU A 51 34.32 6.40 26.90
C LEU A 51 35.11 5.24 27.51
N LYS A 52 34.65 4.75 28.67
CA LYS A 52 35.23 3.53 29.25
C LYS A 52 34.96 2.38 28.30
N SER A 53 36.01 1.78 27.75
CA SER A 53 35.88 0.55 26.97
C SER A 53 35.29 -0.54 27.86
N SER A 54 34.04 -0.93 27.60
CA SER A 54 33.30 -1.89 28.44
C SER A 54 33.59 -3.36 28.09
N CYS A 55 34.61 -3.62 27.29
CA CYS A 55 34.85 -4.92 26.65
C CYS A 55 35.81 -5.85 27.38
N GLY A 56 36.27 -5.52 28.61
CA GLY A 56 37.32 -6.27 29.30
C GLY A 56 37.08 -7.79 29.41
N LYS A 57 35.82 -8.22 29.61
CA LYS A 57 35.50 -9.66 29.69
C LYS A 57 35.40 -10.32 28.30
N LEU A 58 35.11 -9.57 27.24
CA LEU A 58 34.95 -10.10 25.88
C LEU A 58 36.28 -10.14 25.10
N THR A 59 37.33 -9.52 25.62
CA THR A 59 38.64 -9.39 24.96
C THR A 59 39.18 -10.68 24.34
N PRO A 60 39.11 -11.87 25.00
CA PRO A 60 39.62 -13.11 24.43
C PRO A 60 38.92 -13.54 23.14
N TRP A 61 37.64 -13.18 22.96
CA TRP A 61 36.81 -13.61 21.80
C TRP A 61 36.69 -12.54 20.73
N ILE A 62 37.21 -11.32 20.98
CA ILE A 62 37.16 -10.22 20.00
C ILE A 62 37.77 -10.62 18.63
N PRO A 63 38.97 -11.27 18.57
CA PRO A 63 39.55 -11.66 17.28
C PRO A 63 38.63 -12.58 16.48
N THR A 64 38.01 -13.57 17.13
CA THR A 64 37.07 -14.50 16.49
C THR A 64 35.82 -13.79 15.97
N ILE A 65 35.27 -12.89 16.77
CA ILE A 65 34.10 -12.08 16.36
C ILE A 65 34.45 -11.20 15.15
N CYS A 66 35.63 -10.57 15.16
CA CYS A 66 36.09 -9.74 14.03
C CYS A 66 36.23 -10.54 12.74
N VAL A 67 36.81 -11.72 12.79
CA VAL A 67 36.93 -12.60 11.59
C VAL A 67 35.55 -12.90 11.02
N TRP A 68 34.60 -13.33 11.85
CA TRP A 68 33.22 -13.62 11.39
C TRP A 68 32.53 -12.40 10.80
N LEU A 69 32.71 -11.22 11.39
CA LEU A 69 32.11 -9.99 10.89
C LEU A 69 32.77 -9.48 9.61
N GLU A 70 34.05 -9.78 9.40
CA GLU A 70 34.78 -9.47 8.17
C GLU A 70 34.40 -10.41 7.03
N GLU A 71 34.29 -11.71 7.29
CA GLU A 71 33.76 -12.69 6.34
C GLU A 71 32.35 -12.34 5.89
N ASP A 72 31.50 -11.84 6.82
CA ASP A 72 30.15 -11.40 6.50
C ASP A 72 30.08 -10.28 5.48
N GLN A 73 31.12 -9.45 5.34
CA GLN A 73 31.12 -8.38 4.35
C GLN A 73 31.07 -8.90 2.91
N GLN A 74 31.62 -10.10 2.68
CA GLN A 74 31.59 -10.78 1.39
C GLN A 74 30.28 -11.53 1.13
N ASN A 75 29.49 -11.77 2.19
CA ASN A 75 28.24 -12.53 2.12
C ASN A 75 27.05 -11.64 1.76
N ARG A 76 25.98 -12.26 1.19
CA ARG A 76 24.71 -11.58 0.95
C ARG A 76 24.15 -11.02 2.26
N HIS A 77 23.61 -9.80 2.25
CA HIS A 77 23.14 -9.08 3.46
C HIS A 77 22.22 -9.93 4.34
N LYS A 78 21.32 -10.72 3.74
CA LYS A 78 20.37 -11.59 4.46
C LYS A 78 21.02 -12.84 5.08
N GLN A 79 22.28 -13.13 4.77
CA GLN A 79 23.05 -14.30 5.28
C GLN A 79 24.18 -13.88 6.23
N ARG A 80 24.21 -12.64 6.68
CA ARG A 80 25.19 -12.12 7.63
C ARG A 80 24.80 -12.45 9.06
N HIS A 81 25.82 -12.61 9.93
CA HIS A 81 25.58 -12.85 11.34
C HIS A 81 24.81 -11.70 12.00
N THR A 82 23.79 -12.05 12.76
CA THR A 82 23.20 -11.15 13.77
C THR A 82 24.02 -11.22 15.06
N ALA A 83 23.94 -10.21 15.91
CA ALA A 83 24.61 -10.26 17.21
C ALA A 83 24.16 -11.47 18.05
N LYS A 84 22.89 -11.87 17.92
CA LYS A 84 22.36 -13.08 18.56
C LYS A 84 23.04 -14.35 18.02
N ARG A 85 23.21 -14.45 16.71
CA ARG A 85 23.87 -15.61 16.09
C ARG A 85 25.34 -15.71 16.50
N ILE A 86 26.06 -14.58 16.60
CA ILE A 86 27.44 -14.54 17.10
C ILE A 86 27.50 -15.05 18.54
N TYR A 87 26.59 -14.56 19.39
CA TYR A 87 26.50 -15.01 20.78
C TYR A 87 26.26 -16.53 20.88
N ASP A 88 25.28 -17.04 20.14
CA ASP A 88 24.91 -18.46 20.16
C ASP A 88 26.03 -19.36 19.62
N ARG A 89 26.82 -18.89 18.65
CA ARG A 89 28.01 -19.58 18.17
C ARG A 89 29.10 -19.64 19.23
N LEU A 90 29.40 -18.51 19.89
CA LEU A 90 30.40 -18.49 20.95
C LEU A 90 30.04 -19.43 22.09
N VAL A 91 28.77 -19.44 22.53
CA VAL A 91 28.29 -20.37 23.57
C VAL A 91 28.44 -21.83 23.16
N LYS A 92 28.24 -22.14 21.87
CA LYS A 92 28.30 -23.50 21.33
C LYS A 92 29.74 -23.96 21.07
N GLU A 93 30.59 -23.09 20.56
CA GLU A 93 31.93 -23.42 20.05
C GLU A 93 33.00 -23.32 21.13
N ASP A 94 32.77 -22.52 22.20
CA ASP A 94 33.73 -22.36 23.32
C ASP A 94 33.05 -22.51 24.70
N PRO A 95 33.25 -23.64 25.39
CA PRO A 95 32.72 -23.86 26.73
C PRO A 95 33.22 -22.87 27.78
N ALA A 96 34.33 -22.16 27.55
CA ALA A 96 34.86 -21.14 28.45
C ALA A 96 34.16 -19.78 28.30
N PHE A 97 33.32 -19.61 27.28
CA PHE A 97 32.62 -18.39 27.03
C PHE A 97 31.56 -18.07 28.09
N SER A 98 31.75 -16.97 28.84
CA SER A 98 30.90 -16.60 29.97
C SER A 98 30.33 -15.17 29.91
N CYS A 99 30.44 -14.49 28.73
CA CYS A 99 29.91 -13.14 28.56
C CYS A 99 28.41 -13.14 28.32
N SER A 100 27.71 -12.07 28.73
CA SER A 100 26.30 -11.91 28.44
C SER A 100 26.05 -11.53 26.98
N TYR A 101 24.85 -11.87 26.46
CA TYR A 101 24.41 -11.44 25.14
C TYR A 101 24.51 -9.91 24.95
N ARG A 102 24.18 -9.13 26.00
CA ARG A 102 24.25 -7.67 25.94
C ARG A 102 25.66 -7.16 25.66
N THR A 103 26.69 -7.82 26.19
CA THR A 103 28.11 -7.47 25.95
C THR A 103 28.49 -7.70 24.49
N VAL A 104 28.11 -8.86 23.93
CA VAL A 104 28.36 -9.19 22.53
C VAL A 104 27.59 -8.25 21.59
N SER A 105 26.29 -8.02 21.87
CA SER A 105 25.44 -7.15 21.07
C SER A 105 25.99 -5.72 21.01
N ARG A 106 26.46 -5.19 22.13
CA ARG A 106 27.07 -3.86 22.20
C ARG A 106 28.36 -3.81 21.37
N TYR A 107 29.25 -4.78 21.54
CA TYR A 107 30.48 -4.84 20.77
C TYR A 107 30.22 -4.91 19.24
N VAL A 108 29.30 -5.76 18.82
CA VAL A 108 28.91 -5.86 17.40
C VAL A 108 28.33 -4.55 16.87
N ALA A 109 27.55 -3.84 17.68
CA ALA A 109 27.01 -2.54 17.32
C ALA A 109 28.12 -1.49 17.18
N ASP A 110 29.05 -1.42 18.14
CA ASP A 110 30.18 -0.50 18.13
C ASP A 110 31.09 -0.79 16.91
N TRP A 111 31.42 -2.06 16.65
CA TRP A 111 32.21 -2.47 15.50
C TRP A 111 31.58 -2.07 14.15
N LYS A 112 30.23 -2.23 14.05
CA LYS A 112 29.48 -1.80 12.86
C LYS A 112 29.43 -0.27 12.75
N ALA A 113 29.34 0.44 13.87
CA ALA A 113 29.33 1.90 13.90
C ALA A 113 30.66 2.49 13.45
N GLU A 114 31.79 1.96 13.94
CA GLU A 114 33.13 2.38 13.53
C GLU A 114 33.35 2.26 12.03
N ARG A 115 32.90 1.16 11.41
CA ARG A 115 33.01 0.94 9.98
C ARG A 115 32.02 1.74 9.13
N ARG A 116 30.98 2.30 9.73
CA ARG A 116 30.07 3.27 9.08
C ARG A 116 30.62 4.70 9.12
N GLN A 117 31.64 4.97 9.93
CA GLN A 117 32.27 6.28 9.96
C GLN A 117 32.91 6.55 8.59
N GLY A 118 32.56 7.69 7.98
CA GLY A 118 33.00 8.06 6.64
C GLY A 118 32.09 7.60 5.47
N HIS A 119 31.07 6.79 5.74
CA HIS A 119 30.06 6.41 4.76
C HIS A 119 28.74 7.20 4.95
N GLY A 120 28.86 8.45 5.33
CA GLY A 120 27.71 9.36 5.37
C GLY A 120 27.18 9.62 3.97
N ALA A 121 25.86 9.72 3.83
CA ALA A 121 25.24 10.17 2.60
C ALA A 121 25.08 11.69 2.65
N GLN A 122 25.18 12.34 1.51
CA GLN A 122 24.83 13.74 1.40
C GLN A 122 23.31 13.90 1.52
N GLU A 123 22.87 14.95 2.20
CA GLU A 123 21.46 15.30 2.23
C GLU A 123 21.04 15.71 0.81
N LEU A 124 19.97 15.07 0.32
CA LEU A 124 19.42 15.39 -1.00
C LEU A 124 18.63 16.70 -0.90
N VAL A 125 18.92 17.60 -1.83
CA VAL A 125 18.13 18.82 -2.00
C VAL A 125 17.02 18.53 -3.00
N TRP A 126 15.79 18.77 -2.58
CA TRP A 126 14.60 18.68 -3.43
C TRP A 126 14.13 20.07 -3.81
N HIS A 127 13.79 20.23 -5.07
CA HIS A 127 13.27 21.51 -5.58
C HIS A 127 11.73 21.45 -5.64
N PRO A 128 11.06 22.61 -5.50
CA PRO A 128 9.61 22.67 -5.69
C PRO A 128 9.19 22.11 -7.05
N GLY A 129 8.07 21.39 -7.08
CA GLY A 129 7.54 20.77 -8.29
C GLY A 129 8.15 19.39 -8.65
N GLU A 130 9.02 18.82 -7.80
CA GLU A 130 9.53 17.46 -7.95
C GLU A 130 8.76 16.49 -7.06
N CYS A 131 8.47 15.29 -7.55
CA CYS A 131 7.80 14.27 -6.75
C CYS A 131 8.52 12.93 -6.77
N GLN A 132 8.24 12.11 -5.75
CA GLN A 132 8.61 10.69 -5.67
C GLN A 132 7.34 9.84 -5.70
N ALA A 133 7.41 8.68 -6.35
CA ALA A 133 6.32 7.72 -6.38
C ALA A 133 6.81 6.31 -6.03
N ASP A 134 6.05 5.61 -5.19
CA ASP A 134 6.35 4.23 -4.79
C ASP A 134 5.06 3.49 -4.44
N PHE A 135 5.08 2.15 -4.57
CA PHE A 135 3.98 1.29 -4.18
C PHE A 135 4.17 0.70 -2.79
N GLY A 136 3.09 0.66 -2.04
CA GLY A 136 2.96 -0.11 -0.81
C GLY A 136 1.84 -1.14 -0.91
N GLU A 137 1.67 -1.93 0.16
CA GLU A 137 0.56 -2.87 0.29
C GLU A 137 -0.10 -2.77 1.65
N CYS A 138 -1.42 -2.96 1.68
CA CYS A 138 -2.22 -3.01 2.91
C CYS A 138 -3.39 -3.97 2.75
N ASP A 139 -3.98 -4.35 3.89
CA ASP A 139 -5.26 -5.05 3.90
C ASP A 139 -6.40 -4.04 3.77
N MET A 140 -7.49 -4.46 3.11
CA MET A 140 -8.72 -3.70 2.95
C MET A 140 -9.93 -4.66 2.88
N TYR A 141 -11.09 -4.23 3.33
CA TYR A 141 -12.33 -4.94 3.07
C TYR A 141 -13.00 -4.34 1.82
N VAL A 142 -13.07 -5.13 0.74
CA VAL A 142 -13.79 -4.76 -0.49
C VAL A 142 -14.99 -5.69 -0.61
N ARG A 143 -16.20 -5.12 -0.67
CA ARG A 143 -17.48 -5.88 -0.67
C ARG A 143 -17.52 -6.94 0.44
N GLY A 144 -17.12 -6.54 1.65
CA GLY A 144 -17.10 -7.42 2.83
C GLY A 144 -15.98 -8.46 2.87
N SER A 145 -15.21 -8.64 1.81
CA SER A 145 -14.10 -9.59 1.73
C SER A 145 -12.76 -8.93 2.02
N ARG A 146 -11.97 -9.52 2.91
CA ARG A 146 -10.61 -9.01 3.21
C ARG A 146 -9.67 -9.37 2.07
N VAL A 147 -9.09 -8.36 1.44
CA VAL A 147 -8.16 -8.48 0.32
C VAL A 147 -6.89 -7.66 0.57
N VAL A 148 -5.79 -8.08 -0.01
CA VAL A 148 -4.56 -7.28 -0.05
C VAL A 148 -4.63 -6.37 -1.27
N VAL A 149 -4.56 -5.06 -1.06
CA VAL A 149 -4.51 -4.06 -2.11
C VAL A 149 -3.13 -3.43 -2.20
N LYS A 150 -2.77 -2.97 -3.38
CA LYS A 150 -1.58 -2.17 -3.64
C LYS A 150 -1.99 -0.70 -3.63
N TYR A 151 -1.18 0.16 -3.03
CA TYR A 151 -1.43 1.60 -3.08
C TYR A 151 -0.20 2.33 -3.58
N LEU A 152 -0.42 3.21 -4.55
CA LEU A 152 0.59 4.13 -5.07
C LEU A 152 0.62 5.36 -4.17
N VAL A 153 1.78 5.70 -3.67
CA VAL A 153 2.03 6.98 -2.96
C VAL A 153 2.81 7.89 -3.87
N VAL A 154 2.35 9.12 -4.00
CA VAL A 154 3.08 10.23 -4.62
C VAL A 154 3.34 11.28 -3.56
N THR A 155 4.60 11.61 -3.32
CA THR A 155 5.00 12.61 -2.33
C THR A 155 5.84 13.71 -2.98
N PHE A 156 5.68 14.93 -2.50
CA PHE A 156 6.47 16.10 -2.86
C PHE A 156 7.48 16.36 -1.74
N PRO A 157 8.75 15.94 -1.88
CA PRO A 157 9.70 15.99 -0.78
C PRO A 157 10.03 17.40 -0.29
N TYR A 158 9.83 18.44 -1.13
CA TYR A 158 10.01 19.82 -0.73
C TYR A 158 9.00 20.25 0.33
N SER A 159 7.72 20.14 0.06
CA SER A 159 6.64 20.47 0.99
C SER A 159 6.28 19.33 1.97
N ASN A 160 6.76 18.13 1.71
CA ASN A 160 6.38 16.88 2.39
C ASN A 160 4.88 16.52 2.24
N VAL A 161 4.19 17.11 1.27
CA VAL A 161 2.82 16.76 0.88
C VAL A 161 2.81 15.37 0.22
N GLY A 162 1.71 14.63 0.38
CA GLY A 162 1.58 13.32 -0.24
C GLY A 162 0.14 12.94 -0.53
N TYR A 163 -0.03 12.10 -1.54
CA TYR A 163 -1.31 11.55 -1.97
C TYR A 163 -1.18 10.06 -2.22
N LEU A 164 -2.27 9.33 -2.11
CA LEU A 164 -2.29 7.90 -2.39
C LEU A 164 -3.51 7.48 -3.25
N GLN A 165 -3.34 6.38 -4.00
CA GLN A 165 -4.39 5.74 -4.80
C GLN A 165 -4.26 4.22 -4.69
N CYS A 166 -5.36 3.51 -4.50
CA CYS A 166 -5.41 2.07 -4.28
C CYS A 166 -5.77 1.28 -5.54
N PHE A 167 -5.16 0.11 -5.71
CA PHE A 167 -5.34 -0.78 -6.86
C PHE A 167 -5.27 -2.24 -6.41
N HIS A 168 -5.86 -3.14 -7.17
CA HIS A 168 -5.68 -4.59 -6.95
C HIS A 168 -4.30 -5.11 -7.39
N GLY A 169 -3.52 -4.31 -8.12
CA GLY A 169 -2.18 -4.68 -8.60
C GLY A 169 -1.26 -3.48 -8.80
N GLU A 170 -0.01 -3.74 -9.18
CA GLU A 170 1.04 -2.73 -9.41
C GLU A 170 1.56 -2.78 -10.86
N THR A 171 0.63 -2.83 -11.83
CA THR A 171 0.96 -2.86 -13.26
C THR A 171 1.22 -1.46 -13.82
N ALA A 172 1.66 -1.39 -15.09
CA ALA A 172 1.85 -0.10 -15.77
C ALA A 172 0.54 0.71 -15.85
N GLU A 173 -0.58 0.03 -16.04
CA GLU A 173 -1.90 0.66 -16.10
C GLU A 173 -2.26 1.27 -14.74
N CYS A 174 -2.01 0.55 -13.63
CA CYS A 174 -2.24 1.06 -12.27
C CYS A 174 -1.34 2.26 -11.94
N LEU A 175 -0.05 2.19 -12.30
CA LEU A 175 0.88 3.30 -12.10
C LEU A 175 0.45 4.55 -12.88
N CYS A 176 0.16 4.40 -14.17
CA CYS A 176 -0.28 5.52 -15.01
C CYS A 176 -1.61 6.11 -14.52
N GLN A 177 -2.57 5.24 -14.10
CA GLN A 177 -3.86 5.69 -13.60
C GLN A 177 -3.69 6.49 -12.31
N GLY A 178 -2.94 5.97 -11.33
CA GLY A 178 -2.73 6.65 -10.05
C GLY A 178 -1.98 7.98 -10.20
N LEU A 179 -0.95 8.03 -11.05
CA LEU A 179 -0.27 9.29 -11.37
C LEU A 179 -1.21 10.28 -12.05
N LYS A 180 -2.01 9.82 -13.03
CA LYS A 180 -2.99 10.66 -13.72
C LYS A 180 -3.99 11.27 -12.73
N ASP A 181 -4.60 10.43 -11.89
CA ASP A 181 -5.64 10.87 -10.96
C ASP A 181 -5.10 11.91 -9.97
N ILE A 182 -3.88 11.68 -9.44
CA ILE A 182 -3.21 12.64 -8.56
C ILE A 182 -2.85 13.93 -9.31
N PHE A 183 -2.30 13.87 -10.54
CA PHE A 183 -1.96 15.07 -11.32
C PHE A 183 -3.19 15.93 -11.62
N HIS A 184 -4.31 15.29 -11.96
CA HIS A 184 -5.57 16.00 -12.19
C HIS A 184 -6.15 16.58 -10.89
N TYR A 185 -6.05 15.86 -9.77
CA TYR A 185 -6.50 16.33 -8.46
C TYR A 185 -5.74 17.57 -8.00
N ILE A 186 -4.41 17.57 -8.10
CA ILE A 186 -3.57 18.72 -7.69
C ILE A 186 -3.57 19.87 -8.71
N GLY A 187 -4.10 19.64 -9.91
CA GLY A 187 -4.22 20.63 -10.97
C GLY A 187 -2.95 20.89 -11.79
N GLY A 188 -1.98 19.97 -11.81
CA GLY A 188 -0.74 20.12 -12.56
C GLY A 188 0.15 18.89 -12.57
N VAL A 189 1.21 18.90 -13.35
CA VAL A 189 2.14 17.78 -13.54
C VAL A 189 3.49 18.13 -12.92
N PRO A 190 4.06 17.29 -12.03
CA PRO A 190 5.41 17.51 -11.53
C PRO A 190 6.44 17.59 -12.66
N GLN A 191 7.42 18.50 -12.53
CA GLN A 191 8.50 18.62 -13.54
C GLN A 191 9.37 17.35 -13.61
N ARG A 192 9.60 16.73 -12.45
CA ARG A 192 10.38 15.49 -12.30
C ARG A 192 9.66 14.50 -11.41
N VAL A 193 9.52 13.28 -11.91
CA VAL A 193 9.00 12.14 -11.17
C VAL A 193 10.15 11.18 -10.89
N VAL A 194 10.38 10.86 -9.62
CA VAL A 194 11.39 9.90 -9.19
C VAL A 194 10.68 8.62 -8.75
N ILE A 195 11.01 7.51 -9.39
CA ILE A 195 10.38 6.21 -9.11
C ILE A 195 11.48 5.22 -8.72
N ASP A 196 11.17 4.34 -7.75
CA ASP A 196 12.00 3.15 -7.57
C ASP A 196 11.86 2.22 -8.78
N ASN A 197 12.64 1.15 -8.83
CA ASN A 197 12.60 0.11 -9.88
C ASN A 197 11.21 -0.56 -10.01
N ALA A 198 10.15 0.26 -10.09
CA ALA A 198 8.78 -0.20 -10.17
C ALA A 198 8.58 -0.99 -11.46
N THR A 199 8.23 -2.24 -11.32
CA THR A 199 7.90 -3.17 -12.42
C THR A 199 6.86 -2.61 -13.39
N GLY A 200 5.97 -1.73 -12.91
CA GLY A 200 4.98 -1.03 -13.73
C GLY A 200 5.59 0.01 -14.69
N ALA A 201 6.65 0.73 -14.31
CA ALA A 201 7.28 1.74 -15.18
C ALA A 201 8.21 1.11 -16.21
N GLY A 202 8.96 0.07 -15.83
CA GLY A 202 9.96 -0.54 -16.73
C GLY A 202 10.71 -1.70 -16.11
N ARG A 203 11.65 -2.25 -16.87
CA ARG A 203 12.55 -3.31 -16.41
C ARG A 203 14.01 -2.87 -16.52
N ARG A 204 14.79 -3.12 -15.50
CA ARG A 204 16.22 -2.90 -15.53
C ARG A 204 16.92 -4.03 -16.31
N MET A 205 17.68 -3.68 -17.32
CA MET A 205 18.52 -4.58 -18.11
C MET A 205 19.98 -4.10 -17.99
N GLY A 206 20.68 -4.59 -16.96
CA GLY A 206 22.01 -4.09 -16.61
C GLY A 206 21.98 -2.64 -16.10
N GLU A 207 22.69 -1.75 -16.77
CA GLU A 207 22.71 -0.31 -16.46
C GLU A 207 21.57 0.47 -17.11
N VAL A 208 20.88 -0.11 -18.10
CA VAL A 208 19.80 0.55 -18.86
C VAL A 208 18.46 0.13 -18.29
N ILE A 209 17.56 1.10 -18.10
CA ILE A 209 16.16 0.86 -17.75
C ILE A 209 15.30 0.99 -19.00
N ARG A 210 14.67 -0.12 -19.40
CA ARG A 210 13.72 -0.13 -20.52
C ARG A 210 12.31 0.10 -19.98
N LEU A 211 11.75 1.25 -20.31
CA LEU A 211 10.36 1.60 -19.95
C LEU A 211 9.37 0.73 -20.72
N THR A 212 8.21 0.48 -20.10
CA THR A 212 7.05 -0.08 -20.81
C THR A 212 6.52 0.94 -21.85
N GLU A 213 5.98 0.47 -22.94
CA GLU A 213 5.45 1.34 -24.00
C GLU A 213 4.38 2.28 -23.47
N LEU A 214 3.47 1.76 -22.65
CA LEU A 214 2.42 2.57 -22.02
C LEU A 214 2.99 3.72 -21.20
N PHE A 215 3.99 3.44 -20.38
CA PHE A 215 4.61 4.47 -19.52
C PHE A 215 5.43 5.47 -20.32
N GLN A 216 6.05 5.06 -21.43
CA GLN A 216 6.74 5.99 -22.35
C GLN A 216 5.75 6.97 -22.97
N ARG A 217 4.58 6.48 -23.44
CA ARG A 217 3.50 7.33 -24.00
C ARG A 217 2.93 8.26 -22.93
N PHE A 218 2.72 7.75 -21.71
CA PHE A 218 2.27 8.53 -20.57
C PHE A 218 3.23 9.68 -20.22
N LYS A 219 4.53 9.37 -20.13
CA LYS A 219 5.57 10.37 -19.90
C LYS A 219 5.60 11.43 -20.99
N ALA A 220 5.50 11.03 -22.26
CA ALA A 220 5.49 11.96 -23.38
C ALA A 220 4.25 12.85 -23.39
N HIS A 221 3.08 12.31 -23.02
CA HIS A 221 1.82 13.04 -22.94
C HIS A 221 1.81 14.14 -21.88
N TYR A 222 2.33 13.83 -20.68
CA TYR A 222 2.38 14.78 -19.57
C TYR A 222 3.65 15.63 -19.52
N GLY A 223 4.70 15.28 -20.26
CA GLY A 223 5.91 16.10 -20.46
C GLY A 223 6.90 16.13 -19.29
N PHE A 224 6.74 15.31 -18.26
CA PHE A 224 7.65 15.28 -17.10
C PHE A 224 8.96 14.56 -17.37
N SER A 225 10.00 14.91 -16.62
CA SER A 225 11.25 14.16 -16.59
C SER A 225 11.19 12.98 -15.61
N LEU A 226 11.84 11.87 -15.94
CA LEU A 226 11.83 10.65 -15.13
C LEU A 226 13.22 10.33 -14.61
N THR A 227 13.33 10.02 -13.34
CA THR A 227 14.56 9.55 -12.71
C THR A 227 14.25 8.24 -11.95
N PHE A 228 15.13 7.26 -12.08
CA PHE A 228 15.07 6.05 -11.26
C PHE A 228 16.07 6.14 -10.12
N CYS A 229 15.65 5.73 -8.92
CA CYS A 229 16.54 5.62 -7.80
C CYS A 229 17.68 4.62 -8.10
N ASN A 230 18.88 4.93 -7.61
CA ASN A 230 20.00 4.00 -7.73
C ASN A 230 19.77 2.77 -6.85
N PRO A 231 20.17 1.56 -7.30
CA PRO A 231 20.10 0.37 -6.46
C PRO A 231 20.94 0.55 -5.20
N ARG A 232 20.37 0.22 -4.04
CA ARG A 232 21.00 0.32 -2.72
C ARG A 232 21.23 1.74 -2.19
N SER A 233 20.65 2.76 -2.79
CA SER A 233 20.71 4.14 -2.31
C SER A 233 19.50 4.45 -1.44
N GLY A 234 19.43 3.89 -0.24
CA GLY A 234 18.35 4.13 0.72
C GLY A 234 18.14 5.62 1.05
N ASN A 235 19.16 6.44 0.85
CA ASN A 235 19.08 7.88 1.08
C ASN A 235 18.20 8.60 0.04
N GLU A 236 18.16 8.11 -1.20
CA GLU A 236 17.35 8.69 -2.28
C GLU A 236 15.86 8.41 -2.09
N LYS A 237 15.52 7.40 -1.30
CA LYS A 237 14.15 6.91 -1.06
C LYS A 237 13.54 7.36 0.27
N GLY A 238 14.35 7.90 1.18
CA GLY A 238 13.95 8.10 2.58
C GLY A 238 12.63 8.84 2.76
N ASN A 239 12.27 9.78 1.89
CA ASN A 239 11.03 10.51 1.99
C ASN A 239 9.82 9.64 1.60
N VAL A 240 9.82 9.01 0.40
CA VAL A 240 8.68 8.22 -0.06
C VAL A 240 8.47 6.93 0.75
N GLU A 241 9.55 6.23 1.15
CA GLU A 241 9.44 5.04 2.01
C GLU A 241 8.83 5.39 3.38
N ASN A 242 9.24 6.52 3.96
CA ASN A 242 8.65 7.03 5.20
C ASN A 242 7.18 7.39 5.01
N LYS A 243 6.80 8.02 3.89
CA LYS A 243 5.43 8.41 3.59
C LYS A 243 4.54 7.20 3.31
N VAL A 244 5.03 6.17 2.59
CA VAL A 244 4.35 4.88 2.40
C VAL A 244 4.05 4.24 3.76
N GLY A 245 5.03 4.18 4.65
CA GLY A 245 4.85 3.68 6.01
C GLY A 245 3.93 4.57 6.86
N TYR A 246 3.96 5.87 6.68
CA TYR A 246 3.10 6.82 7.37
C TYR A 246 1.63 6.63 6.97
N PHE A 247 1.31 6.61 5.69
CA PHE A 247 -0.05 6.43 5.20
C PHE A 247 -0.65 5.10 5.64
N ARG A 248 0.15 4.01 5.62
CA ARG A 248 -0.31 2.71 6.11
C ARG A 248 -0.73 2.74 7.58
N ARG A 249 -0.09 3.55 8.41
CA ARG A 249 -0.36 3.61 9.86
C ARG A 249 -1.38 4.68 10.27
N ASN A 250 -1.66 5.66 9.41
CA ASN A 250 -2.49 6.81 9.77
C ASN A 250 -3.74 6.91 8.87
N ILE A 251 -3.60 6.89 7.55
CA ILE A 251 -4.72 7.00 6.61
C ILE A 251 -5.43 5.64 6.42
N LEU A 252 -4.66 4.53 6.39
CA LEU A 252 -5.19 3.19 6.15
C LEU A 252 -5.43 2.40 7.47
N VAL A 253 -5.64 3.10 8.58
CA VAL A 253 -5.99 2.54 9.90
C VAL A 253 -7.10 3.40 10.52
N PRO A 254 -8.22 2.77 10.95
CA PRO A 254 -8.55 1.33 10.93
C PRO A 254 -8.59 0.76 9.50
N ILE A 255 -8.57 -0.59 9.37
CA ILE A 255 -8.59 -1.24 8.05
C ILE A 255 -9.81 -0.73 7.26
N PRO A 256 -9.59 -0.07 6.10
CA PRO A 256 -10.68 0.55 5.35
C PRO A 256 -11.69 -0.49 4.83
N LYS A 257 -12.94 -0.05 4.66
CA LYS A 257 -14.03 -0.84 4.10
C LYS A 257 -14.63 -0.06 2.94
N THR A 258 -14.78 -0.70 1.79
CA THR A 258 -15.36 -0.06 0.59
C THR A 258 -16.07 -1.08 -0.28
N GLU A 259 -17.02 -0.61 -1.08
CA GLU A 259 -17.64 -1.40 -2.13
C GLU A 259 -16.83 -1.35 -3.44
N SER A 260 -16.05 -0.26 -3.67
CA SER A 260 -15.26 -0.07 -4.88
C SER A 260 -13.98 0.71 -4.56
N LEU A 261 -12.85 0.29 -5.15
CA LEU A 261 -11.58 1.01 -5.01
C LEU A 261 -11.62 2.39 -5.67
N GLU A 262 -12.38 2.56 -6.75
CA GLU A 262 -12.53 3.85 -7.43
C GLU A 262 -13.22 4.87 -6.52
N HIS A 263 -14.28 4.45 -5.85
CA HIS A 263 -14.96 5.30 -4.87
C HIS A 263 -14.05 5.63 -3.68
N PHE A 264 -13.37 4.63 -3.12
CA PHE A 264 -12.39 4.85 -2.05
C PHE A 264 -11.27 5.80 -2.48
N ASN A 265 -10.78 5.69 -3.71
CA ASN A 265 -9.73 6.53 -4.24
C ASN A 265 -10.13 8.02 -4.33
N ALA A 266 -11.38 8.32 -4.59
CA ALA A 266 -11.88 9.69 -4.56
C ALA A 266 -11.88 10.23 -3.12
N GLN A 267 -12.38 9.46 -2.17
CA GLN A 267 -12.44 9.85 -0.75
C GLN A 267 -11.04 10.02 -0.14
N VAL A 268 -10.13 9.10 -0.41
CA VAL A 268 -8.80 9.12 0.20
C VAL A 268 -7.94 10.30 -0.28
N LEU A 269 -8.21 10.87 -1.45
CA LEU A 269 -7.54 12.12 -1.87
C LEU A 269 -7.94 13.29 -0.97
N GLU A 270 -9.21 13.37 -0.55
CA GLU A 270 -9.68 14.39 0.39
C GLU A 270 -9.04 14.18 1.78
N GLU A 271 -8.95 12.94 2.26
CA GLU A 271 -8.25 12.62 3.50
C GLU A 271 -6.76 13.00 3.45
N CYS A 272 -6.10 12.76 2.33
CA CYS A 272 -4.72 13.20 2.12
C CYS A 272 -4.60 14.73 2.16
N GLU A 273 -5.55 15.48 1.58
CA GLU A 273 -5.54 16.94 1.62
C GLU A 273 -5.69 17.46 3.06
N LEU A 274 -6.56 16.84 3.88
CA LEU A 274 -6.68 17.17 5.29
C LEU A 274 -5.39 16.86 6.06
N ASP A 275 -4.76 15.69 5.84
CA ASP A 275 -3.46 15.35 6.45
C ASP A 275 -2.36 16.32 6.04
N ASN A 276 -2.39 16.84 4.83
CA ASN A 276 -1.42 17.80 4.32
C ASN A 276 -1.54 19.20 4.98
N CYS A 277 -2.58 19.47 5.75
CA CYS A 277 -2.71 20.72 6.52
C CYS A 277 -1.90 20.71 7.82
N ARG A 278 -1.31 19.60 8.23
CA ARG A 278 -0.42 19.55 9.40
C ARG A 278 0.93 20.22 9.14
N ASP A 279 1.64 20.58 10.24
CA ASP A 279 2.93 21.23 10.14
C ASP A 279 4.03 20.32 9.56
N HIS A 280 4.88 20.93 8.74
CA HIS A 280 6.08 20.30 8.24
C HIS A 280 7.08 20.05 9.40
N TYR A 281 7.58 18.82 9.51
CA TYR A 281 8.37 18.33 10.64
C TYR A 281 9.70 19.08 10.93
N LYS A 282 10.24 19.81 9.94
CA LYS A 282 11.46 20.63 10.10
C LYS A 282 11.17 22.11 10.18
N LEU A 283 10.16 22.61 9.45
CA LEU A 283 9.95 24.03 9.21
C LEU A 283 8.88 24.63 10.11
N ASN A 284 8.01 23.81 10.74
CA ASN A 284 6.86 24.24 11.54
C ASN A 284 5.95 25.23 10.79
N ILE A 285 5.76 24.98 9.49
CA ILE A 285 4.84 25.68 8.59
C ILE A 285 3.89 24.60 8.06
N PRO A 286 2.58 24.87 7.89
CA PRO A 286 1.65 23.93 7.30
C PRO A 286 2.14 23.43 5.93
N MET A 287 2.12 22.10 5.71
CA MET A 287 2.62 21.52 4.46
C MET A 287 1.80 22.00 3.25
N CYS A 288 0.50 22.26 3.42
CA CYS A 288 -0.37 22.81 2.37
C CYS A 288 0.06 24.25 1.95
N GLU A 289 0.65 25.06 2.85
CA GLU A 289 1.21 26.37 2.51
C GLU A 289 2.50 26.20 1.69
N LEU A 290 3.41 25.33 2.13
CA LEU A 290 4.63 25.02 1.38
C LEU A 290 4.32 24.44 0.00
N PHE A 291 3.25 23.68 -0.13
CA PHE A 291 2.82 23.11 -1.40
C PHE A 291 2.42 24.15 -2.45
N GLN A 292 2.12 25.38 -2.06
CA GLN A 292 1.89 26.46 -3.03
C GLN A 292 3.15 26.76 -3.87
N GLU A 293 4.35 26.57 -3.28
CA GLU A 293 5.60 26.71 -4.03
C GLU A 293 5.78 25.54 -5.02
N ASP A 294 5.44 24.29 -4.60
CA ASP A 294 5.39 23.15 -5.51
C ASP A 294 4.42 23.41 -6.67
N ARG A 295 3.19 23.88 -6.37
CA ARG A 295 2.15 24.16 -7.38
C ARG A 295 2.59 25.18 -8.42
N GLN A 296 3.35 26.19 -8.04
CA GLN A 296 3.86 27.21 -8.98
C GLN A 296 4.85 26.64 -9.99
N GLN A 297 5.50 25.53 -9.67
CA GLN A 297 6.48 24.85 -10.52
C GLN A 297 5.91 23.68 -11.33
N LEU A 298 4.63 23.33 -11.11
CA LEU A 298 3.99 22.26 -11.87
C LEU A 298 3.83 22.66 -13.35
N LEU A 299 3.99 21.69 -14.24
CA LEU A 299 3.66 21.81 -15.65
C LEU A 299 2.14 21.85 -15.80
N ARG A 300 1.68 22.52 -16.86
CA ARG A 300 0.25 22.59 -17.20
C ARG A 300 -0.27 21.19 -17.58
N LEU A 301 -1.48 20.88 -17.11
CA LEU A 301 -2.19 19.66 -17.55
C LEU A 301 -2.52 19.75 -19.04
N PRO A 302 -2.39 18.62 -19.78
CA PRO A 302 -2.92 18.51 -21.12
C PRO A 302 -4.44 18.73 -21.16
N GLU A 303 -4.96 19.21 -22.29
CA GLU A 303 -6.42 19.41 -22.45
C GLU A 303 -7.21 18.12 -22.38
N LEU A 304 -6.65 17.02 -22.91
CA LEU A 304 -7.26 15.70 -22.86
C LEU A 304 -6.49 14.82 -21.86
N PRO A 305 -7.19 14.12 -20.97
CA PRO A 305 -6.55 13.18 -20.07
C PRO A 305 -6.01 11.96 -20.83
N PHE A 306 -4.90 11.39 -20.36
CA PHE A 306 -4.34 10.18 -20.97
C PHE A 306 -5.20 8.94 -20.65
N GLU A 307 -5.41 8.11 -21.67
CA GLU A 307 -6.06 6.81 -21.51
C GLU A 307 -5.08 5.76 -20.95
N CYS A 308 -5.20 5.44 -19.66
CA CYS A 308 -4.29 4.54 -18.93
C CYS A 308 -4.62 3.07 -19.20
N CYS A 309 -4.66 2.67 -20.44
CA CYS A 309 -4.97 1.31 -20.88
C CYS A 309 -4.02 0.81 -21.96
N LYS A 310 -4.01 -0.51 -22.13
CA LYS A 310 -3.37 -1.16 -23.29
C LYS A 310 -4.39 -1.97 -24.07
N TYR A 311 -4.17 -2.09 -25.35
CA TYR A 311 -4.97 -2.93 -26.23
C TYR A 311 -4.21 -4.21 -26.55
N ARG A 312 -4.89 -5.35 -26.41
CA ARG A 312 -4.39 -6.66 -26.83
C ARG A 312 -5.38 -7.32 -27.76
N ARG A 313 -4.86 -7.97 -28.77
CA ARG A 313 -5.64 -8.83 -29.67
C ARG A 313 -5.61 -10.23 -29.07
N LEU A 314 -6.77 -10.75 -28.68
CA LEU A 314 -6.91 -12.03 -27.98
C LEU A 314 -7.90 -12.90 -28.74
N LEU A 315 -7.63 -14.22 -28.75
CA LEU A 315 -8.52 -15.23 -29.29
C LEU A 315 -9.41 -15.77 -28.17
N THR A 316 -10.70 -15.87 -28.44
CA THR A 316 -11.65 -16.57 -27.57
C THR A 316 -11.64 -18.06 -27.85
N ASP A 317 -11.93 -18.84 -26.83
CA ASP A 317 -12.15 -20.28 -26.97
C ASP A 317 -13.54 -20.61 -27.54
N HIS A 318 -13.84 -21.90 -27.65
CA HIS A 318 -15.13 -22.41 -28.15
C HIS A 318 -16.34 -22.01 -27.27
N TYR A 319 -16.11 -21.51 -26.07
CA TYR A 319 -17.13 -21.01 -25.15
C TYR A 319 -17.26 -19.48 -25.16
N GLY A 320 -16.45 -18.79 -25.96
CA GLY A 320 -16.37 -17.33 -25.97
C GLY A 320 -15.60 -16.75 -24.81
N LYS A 321 -14.63 -17.49 -24.24
CA LYS A 321 -13.75 -17.03 -23.19
C LYS A 321 -12.40 -16.60 -23.73
N PHE A 322 -11.88 -15.49 -23.26
CA PHE A 322 -10.49 -15.08 -23.49
C PHE A 322 -9.73 -15.06 -22.16
N CYS A 323 -8.40 -15.13 -22.22
CA CYS A 323 -7.55 -15.22 -21.04
C CYS A 323 -6.57 -14.05 -20.97
N ILE A 324 -6.44 -13.45 -19.78
CA ILE A 324 -5.43 -12.43 -19.46
C ILE A 324 -4.50 -13.01 -18.39
N ASP A 325 -3.20 -12.68 -18.52
CA ASP A 325 -2.14 -13.06 -17.60
C ASP A 325 -2.06 -14.58 -17.31
N ASN A 326 -2.51 -15.40 -18.28
CA ASN A 326 -2.52 -16.87 -18.30
C ASN A 326 -3.39 -17.55 -17.22
N CYS A 327 -4.14 -16.81 -16.44
CA CYS A 327 -4.96 -17.37 -15.36
C CYS A 327 -6.33 -16.70 -15.18
N HIS A 328 -6.57 -15.53 -15.76
CA HIS A 328 -7.83 -14.82 -15.61
C HIS A 328 -8.68 -14.96 -16.86
N PHE A 329 -9.76 -15.73 -16.77
CA PHE A 329 -10.68 -16.00 -17.89
C PHE A 329 -11.89 -15.10 -17.79
N TYR A 330 -12.28 -14.51 -18.94
CA TYR A 330 -13.43 -13.62 -19.08
C TYR A 330 -14.33 -14.21 -20.15
N ASN A 331 -15.59 -14.48 -19.79
CA ASN A 331 -16.58 -15.11 -20.65
C ASN A 331 -17.55 -14.06 -21.20
N ILE A 332 -17.57 -13.90 -22.51
CA ILE A 332 -18.47 -12.97 -23.24
C ILE A 332 -19.56 -13.70 -24.03
N GLY A 333 -19.70 -14.98 -23.77
CA GLY A 333 -20.75 -15.81 -24.36
C GLY A 333 -20.36 -16.47 -25.69
N PRO A 334 -21.04 -17.58 -26.04
CA PRO A 334 -20.69 -18.41 -27.15
C PRO A 334 -20.95 -17.76 -28.54
N GLN A 335 -21.65 -16.62 -28.60
CA GLN A 335 -21.77 -15.84 -29.85
C GLN A 335 -20.43 -15.27 -30.33
N TYR A 336 -19.44 -15.20 -29.45
CA TYR A 336 -18.08 -14.78 -29.77
C TYR A 336 -17.08 -15.95 -29.70
N ALA A 337 -17.56 -17.20 -29.87
CA ALA A 337 -16.71 -18.37 -29.91
C ALA A 337 -15.70 -18.29 -31.04
N ASP A 338 -14.49 -18.78 -30.82
CA ASP A 338 -13.40 -18.87 -31.79
C ASP A 338 -13.14 -17.56 -32.57
N SER A 339 -13.37 -16.43 -31.89
CA SER A 339 -13.27 -15.08 -32.45
C SER A 339 -12.04 -14.36 -31.99
N GLU A 340 -11.43 -13.54 -32.81
CA GLU A 340 -10.32 -12.69 -32.46
C GLU A 340 -10.82 -11.27 -32.19
N LEU A 341 -10.57 -10.78 -30.96
CA LEU A 341 -11.11 -9.51 -30.49
C LEU A 341 -10.00 -8.60 -29.97
N TRP A 342 -10.18 -7.31 -30.11
CA TRP A 342 -9.44 -6.34 -29.37
C TRP A 342 -9.99 -6.23 -27.95
N VAL A 343 -9.10 -6.25 -26.97
CA VAL A 343 -9.44 -6.09 -25.54
C VAL A 343 -8.72 -4.89 -24.99
N ARG A 344 -9.47 -3.93 -24.46
CA ARG A 344 -8.97 -2.78 -23.70
C ARG A 344 -8.75 -3.21 -22.26
N ILE A 345 -7.52 -3.06 -21.77
CA ILE A 345 -7.10 -3.49 -20.43
C ILE A 345 -6.64 -2.25 -19.67
N GLY A 346 -7.46 -1.79 -18.73
CA GLY A 346 -7.20 -0.65 -17.86
C GLY A 346 -6.66 -1.06 -16.48
N ALA A 347 -6.65 -0.14 -15.55
CA ALA A 347 -6.28 -0.39 -14.15
C ALA A 347 -7.37 -1.15 -13.39
N PHE A 348 -8.64 -0.85 -13.64
CA PHE A 348 -9.80 -1.42 -12.95
C PHE A 348 -10.64 -2.34 -13.83
N THR A 349 -10.66 -2.09 -15.14
CA THR A 349 -11.57 -2.78 -16.07
C THR A 349 -10.84 -3.51 -17.19
N VAL A 350 -11.54 -4.53 -17.71
CA VAL A 350 -11.19 -5.29 -18.92
C VAL A 350 -12.38 -5.27 -19.83
N GLU A 351 -12.22 -4.73 -21.05
CA GLU A 351 -13.31 -4.46 -21.96
C GLU A 351 -12.99 -5.01 -23.37
N PRO A 352 -13.60 -6.14 -23.75
CA PRO A 352 -13.54 -6.64 -25.12
C PRO A 352 -14.35 -5.75 -26.05
N LEU A 353 -13.85 -5.56 -27.27
CA LEU A 353 -14.44 -4.68 -28.31
C LEU A 353 -14.93 -5.49 -29.47
N ASP A 354 -16.07 -5.06 -30.05
CA ASP A 354 -16.58 -5.61 -31.28
C ASP A 354 -15.80 -5.11 -32.53
N SER A 355 -16.17 -5.59 -33.69
CA SER A 355 -15.56 -5.19 -34.97
C SER A 355 -15.70 -3.70 -35.31
N LYS A 356 -16.56 -2.97 -34.60
CA LYS A 356 -16.77 -1.52 -34.71
C LYS A 356 -16.14 -0.74 -33.57
N ASN A 357 -15.28 -1.38 -32.79
CA ASN A 357 -14.63 -0.83 -31.59
C ASN A 357 -15.60 -0.39 -30.47
N ARG A 358 -16.81 -0.98 -30.40
CA ARG A 358 -17.74 -0.75 -29.31
C ARG A 358 -17.50 -1.80 -28.22
N VAL A 359 -17.63 -1.37 -26.98
CA VAL A 359 -17.50 -2.25 -25.82
C VAL A 359 -18.61 -3.30 -25.83
N ILE A 360 -18.23 -4.58 -25.79
CA ILE A 360 -19.15 -5.71 -25.71
C ILE A 360 -19.63 -5.87 -24.28
N SER A 361 -18.71 -5.84 -23.34
CA SER A 361 -18.94 -5.95 -21.89
C SER A 361 -17.80 -5.31 -21.14
N SER A 362 -18.05 -4.89 -19.88
CA SER A 362 -17.01 -4.37 -18.98
C SER A 362 -16.89 -5.28 -17.78
N PHE A 363 -15.71 -5.82 -17.54
CA PHE A 363 -15.40 -6.71 -16.41
C PHE A 363 -14.47 -6.01 -15.45
N GLU A 364 -14.65 -6.27 -14.16
CA GLU A 364 -13.65 -5.92 -13.16
C GLU A 364 -12.36 -6.69 -13.42
N ARG A 365 -11.23 -5.98 -13.49
CA ARG A 365 -9.94 -6.59 -13.76
C ARG A 365 -9.49 -7.45 -12.60
N GLN A 366 -9.18 -8.70 -12.87
CA GLN A 366 -8.63 -9.65 -11.91
C GLN A 366 -7.11 -9.60 -11.88
N PHE A 367 -6.53 -9.84 -10.70
CA PHE A 367 -5.09 -9.82 -10.46
C PHE A 367 -4.64 -11.04 -9.65
N GLY A 368 -3.33 -11.29 -9.67
CA GLY A 368 -2.70 -12.37 -8.91
C GLY A 368 -2.48 -13.63 -9.74
N GLY A 369 -2.05 -14.71 -9.08
CA GLY A 369 -1.70 -15.97 -9.77
C GLY A 369 -2.76 -17.06 -9.67
N LYS A 370 -3.90 -16.80 -9.03
CA LYS A 370 -4.99 -17.78 -8.94
C LYS A 370 -5.88 -17.68 -10.17
N ARG A 371 -6.32 -18.82 -10.67
CA ARG A 371 -7.28 -18.89 -11.75
C ARG A 371 -8.61 -18.26 -11.32
N THR A 372 -9.12 -17.36 -12.16
CA THR A 372 -10.46 -16.79 -12.03
C THR A 372 -11.24 -17.00 -13.33
N ASP A 373 -12.55 -17.12 -13.22
CA ASP A 373 -13.46 -17.29 -14.34
C ASP A 373 -14.65 -16.32 -14.12
N THR A 374 -14.65 -15.22 -14.85
CA THR A 374 -15.64 -14.14 -14.73
C THR A 374 -16.52 -14.13 -15.98
N GLY A 375 -17.84 -14.15 -15.81
CA GLY A 375 -18.80 -14.17 -16.90
C GLY A 375 -19.69 -12.94 -16.96
N ASP A 376 -20.16 -12.59 -18.15
CA ASP A 376 -21.22 -11.62 -18.33
C ASP A 376 -22.58 -12.33 -18.27
N TRP A 377 -23.30 -12.11 -17.18
CA TRP A 377 -24.57 -12.77 -16.90
C TRP A 377 -25.66 -12.46 -17.93
N LEU A 378 -25.70 -11.22 -18.45
CA LEU A 378 -26.66 -10.80 -19.46
C LEU A 378 -26.51 -11.62 -20.75
N LEU A 379 -25.27 -11.75 -21.19
CA LEU A 379 -24.96 -12.51 -22.41
C LEU A 379 -25.21 -14.01 -22.21
N MET A 380 -24.88 -14.54 -21.02
CA MET A 380 -25.07 -15.95 -20.67
C MET A 380 -26.56 -16.30 -20.50
N LEU A 381 -27.37 -15.45 -19.86
CA LEU A 381 -28.80 -15.64 -19.73
C LEU A 381 -29.51 -15.61 -21.08
N GLY A 382 -29.15 -14.68 -21.97
CA GLY A 382 -29.70 -14.62 -23.34
C GLY A 382 -29.40 -15.88 -24.14
N ASP A 383 -28.26 -16.51 -23.92
CA ASP A 383 -27.90 -17.77 -24.58
C ASP A 383 -28.71 -18.95 -24.02
N LEU A 384 -28.91 -19.01 -22.72
CA LEU A 384 -29.78 -20.00 -22.07
C LEU A 384 -31.25 -19.85 -22.48
N ALA A 385 -31.75 -18.62 -22.61
CA ALA A 385 -33.08 -18.36 -23.12
C ALA A 385 -33.28 -18.93 -24.54
N ARG A 386 -32.24 -18.86 -25.39
CA ARG A 386 -32.27 -19.47 -26.74
C ARG A 386 -32.12 -21.00 -26.68
N LYS A 387 -31.30 -21.52 -25.75
CA LYS A 387 -30.94 -22.94 -25.64
C LYS A 387 -31.18 -23.46 -24.23
N PRO A 388 -32.45 -23.53 -23.73
CA PRO A 388 -32.76 -23.90 -22.35
C PRO A 388 -32.30 -25.31 -21.96
N GLY A 389 -32.10 -26.21 -22.94
CA GLY A 389 -31.54 -27.54 -22.66
C GLY A 389 -30.07 -27.55 -22.14
N ALA A 390 -29.37 -26.43 -22.23
CA ALA A 390 -28.00 -26.30 -21.68
C ALA A 390 -27.99 -25.94 -20.18
N TRP A 391 -29.15 -25.70 -19.56
CA TRP A 391 -29.29 -25.24 -18.19
C TRP A 391 -28.52 -26.09 -17.19
N HIS A 392 -28.74 -27.42 -17.16
CA HIS A 392 -28.18 -28.33 -16.16
C HIS A 392 -26.64 -28.36 -16.12
N ASN A 393 -25.98 -27.99 -17.22
CA ASN A 393 -24.52 -27.97 -17.34
C ASN A 393 -23.99 -26.53 -17.52
N SER A 394 -24.79 -25.51 -17.20
CA SER A 394 -24.39 -24.12 -17.39
C SER A 394 -23.68 -23.55 -16.17
N GLN A 395 -22.74 -22.64 -16.39
CA GLN A 395 -22.09 -21.87 -15.33
C GLN A 395 -23.11 -20.98 -14.59
N VAL A 396 -24.16 -20.54 -15.26
CA VAL A 396 -25.26 -19.76 -14.64
C VAL A 396 -25.91 -20.57 -13.51
N ARG A 397 -26.21 -21.85 -13.73
CA ARG A 397 -26.81 -22.73 -12.74
C ARG A 397 -25.95 -22.84 -11.47
N GLU A 398 -24.63 -22.94 -11.62
CA GLU A 398 -23.69 -23.06 -10.48
C GLU A 398 -23.70 -21.81 -9.57
N ASN A 399 -24.03 -20.63 -10.12
CA ASN A 399 -24.00 -19.37 -9.41
C ASN A 399 -25.38 -18.93 -8.89
N ILE A 400 -26.46 -19.67 -9.21
CA ILE A 400 -27.80 -19.39 -8.68
C ILE A 400 -27.97 -20.07 -7.30
N PRO A 401 -28.52 -19.38 -6.29
CA PRO A 401 -28.78 -19.93 -4.98
C PRO A 401 -29.64 -21.20 -5.01
N CYS A 402 -29.39 -22.13 -4.06
CA CYS A 402 -30.04 -23.44 -4.03
C CYS A 402 -31.56 -23.42 -4.16
N PRO A 403 -32.33 -22.59 -3.41
CA PRO A 403 -33.79 -22.62 -3.50
C PRO A 403 -34.30 -22.31 -4.91
N LEU A 404 -33.72 -21.31 -5.58
CA LEU A 404 -34.08 -20.93 -6.93
C LEU A 404 -33.58 -21.97 -7.95
N ARG A 405 -32.38 -22.47 -7.76
CA ARG A 405 -31.78 -23.52 -8.61
C ARG A 405 -32.62 -24.77 -8.65
N ASP A 406 -33.03 -25.27 -7.48
CA ASP A 406 -33.84 -26.49 -7.36
C ASP A 406 -35.19 -26.30 -8.07
N TYR A 407 -35.81 -25.13 -7.94
CA TYR A 407 -37.04 -24.80 -8.65
C TYR A 407 -36.85 -24.76 -10.19
N LEU A 408 -35.75 -24.20 -10.66
CA LEU A 408 -35.43 -24.13 -12.08
C LEU A 408 -35.06 -25.52 -12.66
N ASP A 409 -34.47 -26.40 -11.85
CA ASP A 409 -34.13 -27.77 -12.24
C ASP A 409 -35.37 -28.63 -12.51
N GLU A 410 -36.51 -28.33 -11.88
CA GLU A 410 -37.79 -29.04 -12.06
C GLU A 410 -38.60 -28.51 -13.27
N MET A 411 -38.21 -27.35 -13.83
CA MET A 411 -38.93 -26.72 -14.94
C MET A 411 -38.73 -27.43 -16.26
N ASP A 412 -39.77 -27.37 -17.08
CA ASP A 412 -39.68 -27.76 -18.47
C ASP A 412 -38.91 -26.68 -19.31
N LYS A 413 -38.53 -27.03 -20.53
CA LYS A 413 -37.77 -26.15 -21.43
C LYS A 413 -38.49 -24.83 -21.74
N ALA A 414 -39.83 -24.82 -21.76
CA ALA A 414 -40.61 -23.61 -22.03
C ALA A 414 -40.60 -22.67 -20.83
N GLY A 415 -40.79 -23.18 -19.62
CA GLY A 415 -40.67 -22.43 -18.39
C GLY A 415 -39.27 -21.87 -18.16
N LEU A 416 -38.24 -22.68 -18.37
CA LEU A 416 -36.86 -22.21 -18.31
C LEU A 416 -36.58 -21.07 -19.27
N ARG A 417 -37.05 -21.17 -20.53
CA ARG A 417 -36.89 -20.09 -21.53
C ARG A 417 -37.53 -18.80 -21.05
N GLN A 418 -38.77 -18.88 -20.52
CA GLN A 418 -39.50 -17.72 -20.02
C GLN A 418 -38.77 -17.05 -18.86
N VAL A 419 -38.34 -17.82 -17.88
CA VAL A 419 -37.62 -17.29 -16.71
C VAL A 419 -36.27 -16.69 -17.12
N MET A 420 -35.48 -17.38 -17.97
CA MET A 420 -34.19 -16.85 -18.42
C MET A 420 -34.36 -15.53 -19.24
N THR A 421 -35.42 -15.42 -20.05
CA THR A 421 -35.73 -14.17 -20.76
C THR A 421 -36.07 -13.04 -19.79
N GLN A 422 -36.91 -13.32 -18.80
CA GLN A 422 -37.26 -12.35 -17.75
C GLN A 422 -36.03 -11.92 -16.96
N MET A 423 -35.21 -12.87 -16.51
CA MET A 423 -33.97 -12.58 -15.81
C MET A 423 -33.02 -11.71 -16.66
N GLN A 424 -32.90 -11.99 -17.95
CA GLN A 424 -32.09 -11.18 -18.87
C GLN A 424 -32.61 -9.75 -18.97
N GLU A 425 -33.92 -9.57 -19.17
CA GLU A 425 -34.53 -8.24 -19.25
C GLU A 425 -34.32 -7.44 -17.97
N LEU A 426 -34.42 -8.11 -16.83
CA LEU A 426 -34.28 -7.53 -15.50
C LEU A 426 -32.81 -7.18 -15.21
N ALA A 427 -31.89 -8.10 -15.46
CA ALA A 427 -30.47 -7.87 -15.28
C ALA A 427 -29.90 -6.81 -16.26
N GLY A 428 -30.60 -6.55 -17.38
CA GLY A 428 -30.28 -5.46 -18.32
C GLY A 428 -30.69 -4.06 -17.84
N ARG A 429 -31.60 -4.00 -16.86
CA ARG A 429 -32.09 -2.73 -16.29
C ARG A 429 -31.57 -2.46 -14.88
N TYR A 430 -31.20 -3.51 -14.16
CA TYR A 430 -30.83 -3.50 -12.75
C TYR A 430 -29.59 -4.39 -12.55
N ASP A 431 -28.98 -4.30 -11.37
CA ASP A 431 -27.89 -5.21 -11.02
C ASP A 431 -28.39 -6.67 -11.00
N PHE A 432 -27.53 -7.62 -11.42
CA PHE A 432 -27.89 -9.04 -11.50
C PHE A 432 -28.36 -9.60 -10.15
N ASP A 433 -27.70 -9.22 -9.06
CA ASP A 433 -28.03 -9.69 -7.70
C ASP A 433 -29.40 -9.17 -7.27
N ILE A 434 -29.76 -7.94 -7.61
CA ILE A 434 -31.09 -7.37 -7.36
C ILE A 434 -32.15 -8.12 -8.18
N ALA A 435 -31.87 -8.40 -9.45
CA ALA A 435 -32.77 -9.15 -10.31
C ALA A 435 -32.96 -10.58 -9.79
N LEU A 436 -31.88 -11.23 -9.36
CA LEU A 436 -31.89 -12.57 -8.81
C LEU A 436 -32.75 -12.66 -7.52
N ASN A 437 -32.53 -11.77 -6.57
CA ASN A 437 -33.32 -11.69 -5.33
C ASN A 437 -34.80 -11.43 -5.60
N ALA A 438 -35.14 -10.55 -6.54
CA ALA A 438 -36.53 -10.28 -6.90
C ALA A 438 -37.23 -11.50 -7.52
N VAL A 439 -36.53 -12.23 -8.39
CA VAL A 439 -37.05 -13.48 -8.98
C VAL A 439 -37.23 -14.56 -7.92
N GLU A 440 -36.30 -14.71 -6.98
CA GLU A 440 -36.39 -15.67 -5.89
C GLU A 440 -37.58 -15.40 -4.99
N GLN A 441 -37.84 -14.13 -4.59
CA GLN A 441 -38.99 -13.73 -3.82
C GLN A 441 -40.33 -13.99 -4.56
N MET A 442 -40.35 -13.68 -5.86
CA MET A 442 -41.56 -13.96 -6.67
C MET A 442 -41.85 -15.45 -6.74
N LEU A 443 -40.84 -16.27 -6.95
CA LEU A 443 -41.00 -17.72 -7.03
C LEU A 443 -41.43 -18.33 -5.68
N THR A 444 -40.91 -17.82 -4.60
CA THR A 444 -41.30 -18.22 -3.22
C THR A 444 -42.80 -17.98 -2.99
N ARG A 445 -43.33 -16.82 -3.37
CA ARG A 445 -44.74 -16.50 -3.25
C ARG A 445 -45.66 -17.33 -4.16
N ARG A 446 -45.20 -17.57 -5.42
CA ARG A 446 -45.93 -18.48 -6.31
C ARG A 446 -46.03 -19.90 -5.74
N SER A 447 -44.99 -20.40 -5.09
CA SER A 447 -45.01 -21.69 -4.41
C SER A 447 -45.98 -21.72 -3.23
N GLN A 448 -46.35 -20.57 -2.64
CA GLN A 448 -47.30 -20.40 -1.58
C GLN A 448 -48.75 -20.20 -2.12
N GLY A 449 -48.96 -20.31 -3.43
CA GLY A 449 -50.27 -20.22 -4.07
C GLY A 449 -50.76 -18.82 -4.40
N GLU A 450 -49.86 -17.81 -4.37
CA GLU A 450 -50.20 -16.43 -4.76
C GLU A 450 -50.00 -16.24 -6.28
N GLU A 451 -50.98 -15.63 -6.95
CA GLU A 451 -50.84 -15.18 -8.34
C GLU A 451 -50.03 -13.88 -8.38
N VAL A 452 -48.72 -14.00 -8.65
CA VAL A 452 -47.80 -12.88 -8.76
C VAL A 452 -47.33 -12.71 -10.23
N GLY A 453 -47.63 -11.55 -10.79
CA GLY A 453 -47.29 -11.20 -12.19
C GLY A 453 -46.06 -10.31 -12.34
N ALA A 454 -45.80 -9.86 -13.56
CA ALA A 454 -44.65 -9.01 -13.89
C ALA A 454 -44.65 -7.65 -13.16
N GLU A 455 -45.83 -7.11 -12.81
CA GLU A 455 -45.98 -5.87 -12.04
C GLU A 455 -45.43 -6.01 -10.61
N TYR A 456 -45.62 -7.16 -9.98
CA TYR A 456 -45.04 -7.47 -8.67
C TYR A 456 -43.51 -7.54 -8.70
N LEU A 457 -42.95 -8.12 -9.75
CA LEU A 457 -41.53 -8.18 -9.98
C LEU A 457 -40.93 -6.77 -10.11
N ALA A 458 -41.57 -5.89 -10.89
CA ALA A 458 -41.16 -4.50 -11.03
C ALA A 458 -41.24 -3.73 -9.72
N GLY A 459 -42.27 -4.04 -8.88
CA GLY A 459 -42.43 -3.48 -7.54
C GLY A 459 -41.30 -3.90 -6.57
N LEU A 460 -40.97 -5.21 -6.54
CA LEU A 460 -39.87 -5.72 -5.68
C LEU A 460 -38.50 -5.12 -6.07
N MET A 461 -38.29 -4.87 -7.34
CA MET A 461 -37.05 -4.31 -7.85
C MET A 461 -36.92 -2.83 -7.50
N SER A 462 -38.01 -2.06 -7.60
CA SER A 462 -37.99 -0.67 -7.15
C SER A 462 -37.78 -0.56 -5.64
N MET A 463 -38.32 -1.50 -4.85
CA MET A 463 -38.10 -1.59 -3.40
C MET A 463 -36.61 -2.01 -3.10
N GLY A 464 -36.07 -2.95 -3.83
CA GLY A 464 -34.67 -3.37 -3.69
C GLY A 464 -33.68 -2.24 -3.98
N ILE A 465 -33.97 -1.41 -4.99
CA ILE A 465 -33.18 -0.21 -5.28
C ILE A 465 -33.33 0.83 -4.18
N GLN A 466 -34.54 1.01 -3.66
CA GLN A 466 -34.81 1.95 -2.57
C GLN A 466 -34.14 1.50 -1.29
N GLN A 467 -34.15 0.21 -0.94
CA GLN A 467 -33.42 -0.35 0.20
C GLN A 467 -31.90 -0.25 0.02
N ALA A 468 -31.37 -0.43 -1.18
CA ALA A 468 -29.96 -0.24 -1.47
C ALA A 468 -29.55 1.24 -1.34
N ASN A 469 -30.40 2.16 -1.78
CA ASN A 469 -30.20 3.60 -1.63
C ASN A 469 -30.38 4.07 -0.18
N ASP A 470 -31.39 3.55 0.52
CA ASP A 470 -31.65 3.88 1.92
C ASP A 470 -30.55 3.33 2.84
N ALA A 471 -30.05 2.12 2.60
CA ALA A 471 -28.88 1.59 3.29
C ALA A 471 -27.61 2.42 3.04
N GLY A 472 -27.48 3.02 1.85
CA GLY A 472 -26.45 4.00 1.53
C GLY A 472 -26.64 5.32 2.31
N LEU A 473 -27.87 5.80 2.42
CA LEU A 473 -28.22 7.04 3.13
C LEU A 473 -28.16 6.89 4.65
N GLU A 474 -28.62 5.78 5.22
CA GLU A 474 -28.51 5.49 6.65
C GLU A 474 -27.03 5.42 7.08
N ARG A 475 -26.17 4.86 6.24
CA ARG A 475 -24.72 4.82 6.46
C ARG A 475 -24.08 6.21 6.39
N TYR A 476 -24.63 7.10 5.55
CA TYR A 476 -24.20 8.51 5.48
C TYR A 476 -24.65 9.28 6.73
N ASP A 477 -25.85 9.01 7.24
CA ASP A 477 -26.36 9.60 8.46
C ASP A 477 -25.65 9.09 9.73
N GLU A 478 -25.17 7.84 9.75
CA GLU A 478 -24.32 7.31 10.82
C GLU A 478 -22.94 7.99 10.82
N LEU A 479 -22.31 8.18 9.65
CA LEU A 479 -21.03 8.89 9.52
C LEU A 479 -21.15 10.38 9.93
N LEU A 480 -22.30 11.02 9.67
CA LEU A 480 -22.56 12.39 10.12
C LEU A 480 -22.79 12.47 11.64
N LYS A 481 -23.30 11.43 12.28
CA LYS A 481 -23.48 11.37 13.74
C LYS A 481 -22.17 11.06 14.50
N GLU A 482 -21.24 10.34 13.90
CA GLU A 482 -19.89 10.07 14.46
C GLU A 482 -18.93 11.23 14.27
N GLY A 483 -19.21 12.19 13.39
CA GLY A 483 -18.36 13.37 13.09
C GLY A 483 -18.62 14.59 13.96
N VAL A 484 -19.42 14.48 15.05
CA VAL A 484 -19.66 15.56 16.01
C VAL A 484 -19.26 15.09 17.41
N CYS A 485 -17.95 15.10 17.65
CA CYS A 485 -17.35 15.27 18.97
C CYS A 485 -15.93 15.85 18.79
#